data_b55925b10be7fcc40a0a59d6f32a99ef
#
_entry.id   b55925b10be7fcc40a0a59d6f32a99ef
#
_cell.length_a   1.000
_cell.length_b   1.000
_cell.length_c   1.000
_cell.angle_alpha   90.00
_cell.angle_beta   90.00
_cell.angle_gamma   90.00
#
_symmetry.space_group_name_H-M   'P 1'
#
loop_
_entity.id
_entity.type
_entity.pdbx_description
1 polymer ?
#
loop_
_entity_poly.entity_id
_entity_poly.type
_entity_poly.pdbx_seq_one_letter_code
_entity_poly.pdbx_strand_id
1 'polypeptide(L)'
;MRNERKNAIRQTIVDTASRLFYKQGYGNTGINQIIEESGVVKSSLYASFRSKEDILMEYLISSGAATDEALLAAANKFTDPKDKVLGVFDYLVSLVQQKEYYGCNFLNIISEIPKEADRVVKQIKKQKNGVRRLFAGLLEPIGKEDLADEIYTLFEGALIGNKVHDEIWPVVSARKTVERLLQ
;
A
#
# COMPACT_ATOMS: atom_id res chain seq x y z
N MET A 1 -27.89 -16.48 3.77
CA MET A 1 -28.31 -15.63 4.93
C MET A 1 -27.32 -15.64 6.10
N ARG A 2 -27.07 -16.76 6.86
CA ARG A 2 -26.16 -16.73 8.05
C ARG A 2 -24.69 -16.43 7.68
N ASN A 3 -24.16 -17.02 6.62
CA ASN A 3 -22.80 -16.77 6.14
C ASN A 3 -22.62 -15.36 5.56
N GLU A 4 -23.59 -14.86 4.84
CA GLU A 4 -23.58 -13.50 4.28
C GLU A 4 -23.53 -12.44 5.39
N ARG A 5 -24.36 -12.62 6.44
CA ARG A 5 -24.34 -11.73 7.61
C ARG A 5 -22.98 -11.77 8.35
N LYS A 6 -22.35 -12.95 8.47
CA LYS A 6 -21.03 -13.09 9.08
C LYS A 6 -19.96 -12.38 8.24
N ASN A 7 -20.02 -12.53 6.91
CA ASN A 7 -19.08 -11.84 6.00
C ASN A 7 -19.26 -10.33 6.04
N ALA A 8 -20.52 -9.84 6.08
CA ALA A 8 -20.79 -8.40 6.20
C ALA A 8 -20.22 -7.82 7.51
N ILE A 9 -20.42 -8.49 8.65
CA ILE A 9 -19.84 -8.06 9.93
C ILE A 9 -18.30 -8.03 9.86
N ARG A 10 -17.70 -9.09 9.28
CA ARG A 10 -16.24 -9.15 9.09
C ARG A 10 -15.74 -7.98 8.25
N GLN A 11 -16.41 -7.68 7.13
CA GLN A 11 -16.06 -6.57 6.26
C GLN A 11 -16.18 -5.23 6.98
N THR A 12 -17.26 -4.98 7.71
CA THR A 12 -17.43 -3.76 8.51
C THR A 12 -16.28 -3.54 9.50
N ILE A 13 -15.82 -4.61 10.17
CA ILE A 13 -14.67 -4.54 11.08
C ILE A 13 -13.40 -4.17 10.31
N VAL A 14 -13.15 -4.82 9.17
CA VAL A 14 -11.94 -4.55 8.34
C VAL A 14 -11.96 -3.13 7.80
N ASP A 15 -13.08 -2.65 7.28
CA ASP A 15 -13.19 -1.31 6.71
C ASP A 15 -12.94 -0.22 7.77
N THR A 16 -13.55 -0.41 8.96
CA THR A 16 -13.34 0.51 10.09
C THR A 16 -11.89 0.51 10.55
N ALA A 17 -11.31 -0.67 10.74
CA ALA A 17 -9.93 -0.81 11.17
C ALA A 17 -8.94 -0.26 10.12
N SER A 18 -9.19 -0.51 8.84
CA SER A 18 -8.37 -0.02 7.73
C SER A 18 -8.29 1.50 7.72
N ARG A 19 -9.43 2.16 7.86
CA ARG A 19 -9.52 3.62 7.97
C ARG A 19 -8.73 4.15 9.18
N LEU A 20 -8.87 3.51 10.34
CA LEU A 20 -8.18 3.90 11.56
C LEU A 20 -6.67 3.65 11.46
N PHE A 21 -6.24 2.46 11.00
CA PHE A 21 -4.82 2.14 10.82
C PHE A 21 -4.15 3.10 9.83
N TYR A 22 -4.83 3.47 8.75
CA TYR A 22 -4.29 4.37 7.76
C TYR A 22 -4.17 5.81 8.27
N LYS A 23 -5.21 6.30 8.97
CA LYS A 23 -5.28 7.70 9.41
C LYS A 23 -4.42 8.00 10.64
N GLN A 24 -4.44 7.12 11.64
CA GLN A 24 -3.82 7.37 12.96
C GLN A 24 -2.75 6.37 13.35
N GLY A 25 -2.50 5.34 12.53
CA GLY A 25 -1.51 4.30 12.77
C GLY A 25 -2.08 3.07 13.48
N TYR A 26 -1.39 1.94 13.27
CA TYR A 26 -1.75 0.66 13.89
C TYR A 26 -1.54 0.67 15.41
N GLY A 27 -0.40 1.23 15.86
CA GLY A 27 -0.07 1.31 17.28
C GLY A 27 -1.11 2.10 18.08
N ASN A 28 -1.58 3.21 17.51
CA ASN A 28 -2.54 4.12 18.15
C ASN A 28 -4.00 3.66 18.05
N THR A 29 -4.28 2.57 17.33
CA THR A 29 -5.64 2.05 17.15
C THR A 29 -5.91 0.91 18.11
N GLY A 30 -6.82 1.12 19.07
CA GLY A 30 -7.24 0.11 20.04
C GLY A 30 -8.37 -0.79 19.51
N ILE A 31 -8.43 -2.05 19.99
CA ILE A 31 -9.51 -2.97 19.60
C ILE A 31 -10.89 -2.45 20.05
N ASN A 32 -10.97 -1.77 21.20
CA ASN A 32 -12.22 -1.18 21.70
C ASN A 32 -12.70 -0.03 20.82
N GLN A 33 -11.79 0.78 20.27
CA GLN A 33 -12.13 1.82 19.30
C GLN A 33 -12.69 1.21 18.00
N ILE A 34 -12.10 0.12 17.52
CA ILE A 34 -12.62 -0.58 16.34
C ILE A 34 -14.05 -1.10 16.62
N ILE A 35 -14.31 -1.66 17.80
CA ILE A 35 -15.66 -2.11 18.21
C ILE A 35 -16.64 -0.93 18.22
N GLU A 36 -16.28 0.15 18.87
CA GLU A 36 -17.11 1.34 19.00
C GLU A 36 -17.45 1.96 17.65
N GLU A 37 -16.43 2.22 16.81
CA GLU A 37 -16.63 2.89 15.52
C GLU A 37 -17.25 2.00 14.44
N SER A 38 -17.07 0.66 14.52
CA SER A 38 -17.75 -0.28 13.62
C SER A 38 -19.21 -0.57 14.02
N GLY A 39 -19.61 -0.23 15.25
CA GLY A 39 -20.94 -0.56 15.76
C GLY A 39 -21.19 -2.04 15.98
N VAL A 40 -20.16 -2.90 15.88
CA VAL A 40 -20.30 -4.34 16.10
C VAL A 40 -20.19 -4.69 17.58
N VAL A 41 -20.90 -5.73 18.03
CA VAL A 41 -20.75 -6.22 19.39
C VAL A 41 -19.41 -6.96 19.56
N LYS A 42 -18.79 -6.83 20.73
CA LYS A 42 -17.48 -7.41 21.06
C LYS A 42 -17.36 -8.89 20.72
N SER A 43 -18.41 -9.69 21.03
CA SER A 43 -18.44 -11.12 20.69
C SER A 43 -18.35 -11.41 19.19
N SER A 44 -18.95 -10.56 18.35
CA SER A 44 -18.89 -10.70 16.89
C SER A 44 -17.50 -10.41 16.34
N LEU A 45 -16.78 -9.43 16.92
CA LEU A 45 -15.38 -9.15 16.54
C LEU A 45 -14.51 -10.35 16.84
N TYR A 46 -14.55 -10.90 18.08
CA TYR A 46 -13.74 -12.05 18.46
C TYR A 46 -14.17 -13.37 17.80
N ALA A 47 -15.42 -13.47 17.34
CA ALA A 47 -15.86 -14.58 16.48
C ALA A 47 -15.29 -14.50 15.06
N SER A 48 -14.88 -13.30 14.62
CA SER A 48 -14.34 -13.04 13.28
C SER A 48 -12.81 -12.98 13.24
N PHE A 49 -12.19 -12.47 14.30
CA PHE A 49 -10.72 -12.24 14.40
C PHE A 49 -10.21 -12.63 15.78
N ARG A 50 -9.11 -13.37 15.82
CA ARG A 50 -8.47 -13.82 17.07
C ARG A 50 -7.64 -12.71 17.72
N SER A 51 -7.14 -11.77 16.91
CA SER A 51 -6.25 -10.70 17.36
C SER A 51 -6.40 -9.43 16.49
N LYS A 52 -5.87 -8.31 16.97
CA LYS A 52 -5.73 -7.08 16.16
C LYS A 52 -4.79 -7.31 14.97
N GLU A 53 -3.81 -8.20 15.11
CA GLU A 53 -2.91 -8.58 14.01
C GLU A 53 -3.67 -9.28 12.87
N ASP A 54 -4.66 -10.13 13.17
CA ASP A 54 -5.47 -10.75 12.11
C ASP A 54 -6.25 -9.71 11.30
N ILE A 55 -6.74 -8.65 11.94
CA ILE A 55 -7.39 -7.52 11.26
C ILE A 55 -6.35 -6.75 10.43
N LEU A 56 -5.15 -6.51 10.98
CA LEU A 56 -4.04 -5.89 10.24
C LEU A 56 -3.67 -6.69 8.99
N MET A 57 -3.64 -8.02 9.08
CA MET A 57 -3.34 -8.86 7.91
C MET A 57 -4.37 -8.69 6.78
N GLU A 58 -5.67 -8.63 7.11
CA GLU A 58 -6.71 -8.34 6.10
C GLU A 58 -6.54 -6.95 5.47
N TYR A 59 -6.25 -5.94 6.30
CA TYR A 59 -5.94 -4.60 5.82
C TYR A 59 -4.76 -4.58 4.84
N LEU A 60 -3.65 -5.26 5.18
CA LEU A 60 -2.48 -5.32 4.31
C LEU A 60 -2.76 -6.08 3.01
N ILE A 61 -3.54 -7.16 3.07
CA ILE A 61 -3.90 -7.93 1.88
C ILE A 61 -4.80 -7.10 0.95
N SER A 62 -5.84 -6.48 1.49
CA SER A 62 -6.77 -5.66 0.70
C SER A 62 -6.10 -4.40 0.13
N SER A 63 -5.30 -3.71 0.94
CA SER A 63 -4.51 -2.55 0.49
C SER A 63 -3.48 -2.93 -0.57
N GLY A 64 -2.88 -4.13 -0.47
CA GLY A 64 -1.96 -4.65 -1.47
C GLY A 64 -2.64 -4.88 -2.81
N ALA A 65 -3.78 -5.55 -2.81
CA ALA A 65 -4.54 -5.79 -4.02
C ALA A 65 -4.96 -4.47 -4.70
N ALA A 66 -5.46 -3.51 -3.93
CA ALA A 66 -5.83 -2.18 -4.44
C ALA A 66 -4.62 -1.41 -5.00
N THR A 67 -3.46 -1.51 -4.34
CA THR A 67 -2.21 -0.89 -4.83
C THR A 67 -1.78 -1.52 -6.15
N ASP A 68 -1.74 -2.85 -6.25
CA ASP A 68 -1.33 -3.56 -7.46
C ASP A 68 -2.25 -3.21 -8.64
N GLU A 69 -3.57 -3.17 -8.41
CA GLU A 69 -4.56 -2.76 -9.41
C GLU A 69 -4.33 -1.31 -9.87
N ALA A 70 -4.12 -0.38 -8.95
CA ALA A 70 -3.92 1.02 -9.27
C ALA A 70 -2.63 1.28 -10.06
N LEU A 71 -1.51 0.64 -9.66
CA LEU A 71 -0.24 0.76 -10.37
C LEU A 71 -0.32 0.16 -11.77
N LEU A 72 -0.94 -1.02 -11.91
CA LEU A 72 -1.14 -1.68 -13.19
C LEU A 72 -2.08 -0.86 -14.10
N ALA A 73 -3.16 -0.30 -13.56
CA ALA A 73 -4.07 0.57 -14.29
C ALA A 73 -3.38 1.86 -14.77
N ALA A 74 -2.48 2.43 -13.95
CA ALA A 74 -1.69 3.59 -14.32
C ALA A 74 -0.73 3.28 -15.48
N ALA A 75 -0.02 2.16 -15.42
CA ALA A 75 0.88 1.71 -16.49
C ALA A 75 0.12 1.42 -17.77
N ASN A 76 -1.04 0.76 -17.69
CA ASN A 76 -1.82 0.34 -18.87
C ASN A 76 -2.51 1.48 -19.64
N LYS A 77 -2.40 2.72 -19.15
CA LYS A 77 -2.82 3.91 -19.94
C LYS A 77 -1.92 4.17 -21.15
N PHE A 78 -0.74 3.56 -21.17
CA PHE A 78 0.27 3.74 -22.19
C PHE A 78 0.58 2.42 -22.90
N THR A 79 1.11 2.49 -24.11
CA THR A 79 1.56 1.34 -24.90
C THR A 79 3.07 1.17 -24.85
N ASP A 80 3.82 2.27 -24.88
CA ASP A 80 5.27 2.27 -24.80
C ASP A 80 5.76 1.85 -23.41
N PRO A 81 6.71 0.93 -23.28
CA PRO A 81 7.20 0.46 -22.00
C PRO A 81 7.79 1.55 -21.09
N LYS A 82 8.49 2.54 -21.65
CA LYS A 82 9.04 3.67 -20.88
C LYS A 82 7.91 4.52 -20.33
N ASP A 83 6.91 4.84 -21.16
CA ASP A 83 5.75 5.62 -20.76
C ASP A 83 4.91 4.87 -19.71
N LYS A 84 4.84 3.53 -19.76
CA LYS A 84 4.20 2.72 -18.71
C LYS A 84 4.86 2.92 -17.36
N VAL A 85 6.20 2.89 -17.31
CA VAL A 85 6.95 3.14 -16.07
C VAL A 85 6.72 4.57 -15.59
N LEU A 86 6.81 5.56 -16.47
CA LEU A 86 6.56 6.97 -16.11
C LEU A 86 5.11 7.20 -15.65
N GLY A 87 4.14 6.49 -16.24
CA GLY A 87 2.74 6.54 -15.84
C GLY A 87 2.50 6.06 -14.40
N VAL A 88 3.31 5.12 -13.90
CA VAL A 88 3.29 4.73 -12.48
C VAL A 88 3.72 5.89 -11.59
N PHE A 89 4.75 6.66 -11.97
CA PHE A 89 5.17 7.84 -11.21
C PHE A 89 4.18 9.01 -11.35
N ASP A 90 3.54 9.19 -12.50
CA ASP A 90 2.47 10.18 -12.68
C ASP A 90 1.26 9.87 -11.79
N TYR A 91 0.95 8.58 -11.60
CA TYR A 91 -0.04 8.16 -10.61
C TYR A 91 0.39 8.54 -9.18
N LEU A 92 1.67 8.32 -8.80
CA LEU A 92 2.17 8.76 -7.49
C LEU A 92 2.03 10.27 -7.30
N VAL A 93 2.35 11.07 -8.32
CA VAL A 93 2.16 12.53 -8.28
C VAL A 93 0.70 12.88 -7.94
N SER A 94 -0.25 12.21 -8.57
CA SER A 94 -1.67 12.42 -8.31
C SER A 94 -2.10 11.91 -6.93
N LEU A 95 -1.54 10.78 -6.50
CA LEU A 95 -1.86 10.14 -5.22
C LEU A 95 -1.45 11.00 -4.02
N VAL A 96 -0.21 11.51 -4.03
CA VAL A 96 0.33 12.28 -2.90
C VAL A 96 -0.32 13.67 -2.74
N GLN A 97 -1.07 14.12 -3.74
CA GLN A 97 -1.84 15.37 -3.67
C GLN A 97 -3.26 15.20 -3.11
N GLN A 98 -3.68 13.95 -2.85
CA GLN A 98 -5.01 13.73 -2.27
C GLN A 98 -5.04 14.16 -0.81
N LYS A 99 -6.10 14.87 -0.42
CA LYS A 99 -6.29 15.40 0.94
C LYS A 99 -6.20 14.33 2.05
N GLU A 100 -6.61 13.10 1.72
CA GLU A 100 -6.61 11.97 2.66
C GLU A 100 -5.46 10.99 2.41
N TYR A 101 -4.36 11.46 1.82
CA TYR A 101 -3.16 10.66 1.68
C TYR A 101 -2.30 10.75 2.95
N TYR A 102 -2.21 9.66 3.69
CA TYR A 102 -1.43 9.54 4.94
C TYR A 102 -0.12 8.78 4.76
N GLY A 103 0.34 8.61 3.52
CA GLY A 103 1.55 7.87 3.19
C GLY A 103 1.28 6.45 2.70
N CYS A 104 2.35 5.71 2.41
CA CYS A 104 2.24 4.32 1.97
C CYS A 104 1.85 3.41 3.15
N ASN A 105 0.74 2.67 3.02
CA ASN A 105 0.23 1.74 4.02
C ASN A 105 1.31 0.81 4.59
N PHE A 106 2.13 0.25 3.72
CA PHE A 106 3.17 -0.73 4.10
C PHE A 106 4.35 -0.10 4.82
N LEU A 107 4.79 1.09 4.37
CA LEU A 107 5.87 1.84 5.01
C LEU A 107 5.43 2.38 6.38
N ASN A 108 4.17 2.76 6.52
CA ASN A 108 3.60 3.16 7.80
C ASN A 108 3.64 1.98 8.79
N ILE A 109 3.10 0.83 8.39
CA ILE A 109 3.02 -0.34 9.28
C ILE A 109 4.40 -0.88 9.63
N ILE A 110 5.35 -1.01 8.66
CA ILE A 110 6.69 -1.56 8.95
C ILE A 110 7.47 -0.73 9.97
N SER A 111 7.20 0.57 10.07
CA SER A 111 7.83 1.47 11.04
C SER A 111 7.24 1.36 12.46
N GLU A 112 6.04 0.77 12.60
CA GLU A 112 5.33 0.67 13.88
C GLU A 112 5.42 -0.73 14.53
N ILE A 113 5.74 -1.77 13.75
CA ILE A 113 5.76 -3.15 14.25
C ILE A 113 7.15 -3.58 14.68
N PRO A 114 7.27 -4.50 15.68
CA PRO A 114 8.55 -5.08 16.05
C PRO A 114 9.08 -6.01 14.93
N LYS A 115 10.41 -6.17 14.88
CA LYS A 115 11.07 -7.02 13.88
C LYS A 115 10.62 -8.49 13.93
N GLU A 116 10.19 -8.93 15.11
CA GLU A 116 9.72 -10.29 15.42
C GLU A 116 8.29 -10.56 14.92
N ALA A 117 7.58 -9.57 14.39
CA ALA A 117 6.26 -9.73 13.78
C ALA A 117 6.34 -10.40 12.39
N ASP A 118 6.90 -11.60 12.36
CA ASP A 118 7.26 -12.35 11.14
C ASP A 118 6.15 -12.42 10.10
N ARG A 119 4.91 -12.64 10.53
CA ARG A 119 3.76 -12.77 9.65
C ARG A 119 3.48 -11.48 8.89
N VAL A 120 3.50 -10.35 9.60
CA VAL A 120 3.27 -9.01 9.05
C VAL A 120 4.44 -8.61 8.15
N VAL A 121 5.68 -8.81 8.61
CA VAL A 121 6.90 -8.53 7.84
C VAL A 121 6.91 -9.31 6.53
N LYS A 122 6.55 -10.61 6.53
CA LYS A 122 6.47 -11.44 5.33
C LYS A 122 5.42 -10.91 4.33
N GLN A 123 4.25 -10.48 4.82
CA GLN A 123 3.22 -9.90 3.96
C GLN A 123 3.69 -8.59 3.33
N ILE A 124 4.33 -7.71 4.10
CA ILE A 124 4.88 -6.45 3.58
C ILE A 124 5.96 -6.72 2.53
N LYS A 125 6.91 -7.62 2.81
CA LYS A 125 7.94 -8.04 1.84
C LYS A 125 7.33 -8.61 0.55
N LYS A 126 6.29 -9.43 0.67
CA LYS A 126 5.57 -9.98 -0.49
C LYS A 126 5.03 -8.87 -1.38
N GLN A 127 4.37 -7.88 -0.79
CA GLN A 127 3.80 -6.74 -1.52
C GLN A 127 4.90 -5.89 -2.18
N LYS A 128 5.92 -5.54 -1.42
CA LYS A 128 7.04 -4.73 -1.93
C LYS A 128 7.79 -5.42 -3.07
N ASN A 129 8.02 -6.72 -2.95
CA ASN A 129 8.57 -7.52 -4.05
C ASN A 129 7.61 -7.62 -5.25
N GLY A 130 6.29 -7.50 -5.03
CA GLY A 130 5.29 -7.40 -6.11
C GLY A 130 5.52 -6.15 -6.96
N VAL A 131 5.64 -5.00 -6.33
CA VAL A 131 5.91 -3.72 -7.03
C VAL A 131 7.26 -3.76 -7.77
N ARG A 132 8.31 -4.33 -7.14
CA ARG A 132 9.61 -4.51 -7.78
C ARG A 132 9.50 -5.36 -9.06
N ARG A 133 8.75 -6.48 -9.00
CA ARG A 133 8.51 -7.33 -10.18
C ARG A 133 7.65 -6.64 -11.24
N LEU A 134 6.72 -5.77 -10.85
CA LEU A 134 5.97 -4.96 -11.80
C LEU A 134 6.92 -4.12 -12.66
N PHE A 135 7.88 -3.41 -12.05
CA PHE A 135 8.87 -2.63 -12.81
C PHE A 135 9.72 -3.52 -13.72
N ALA A 136 10.20 -4.67 -13.23
CA ALA A 136 10.96 -5.61 -14.07
C ALA A 136 10.14 -6.04 -15.30
N GLY A 137 8.88 -6.44 -15.12
CA GLY A 137 8.01 -6.84 -16.23
C GLY A 137 7.67 -5.70 -17.20
N LEU A 138 7.58 -4.44 -16.72
CA LEU A 138 7.38 -3.29 -17.61
C LEU A 138 8.63 -2.97 -18.44
N LEU A 139 9.82 -3.30 -17.94
CA LEU A 139 11.12 -3.00 -18.57
C LEU A 139 11.62 -4.14 -19.48
N GLU A 140 11.17 -5.38 -19.26
CA GLU A 140 11.57 -6.57 -20.05
C GLU A 140 11.44 -6.36 -21.57
N PRO A 141 10.34 -5.77 -22.12
CA PRO A 141 10.20 -5.61 -23.56
C PRO A 141 11.25 -4.70 -24.22
N ILE A 142 11.99 -3.94 -23.44
CA ILE A 142 13.07 -3.05 -23.93
C ILE A 142 14.46 -3.46 -23.43
N GLY A 143 14.59 -4.64 -22.79
CA GLY A 143 15.85 -5.19 -22.31
C GLY A 143 16.51 -4.33 -21.22
N LYS A 144 15.72 -3.68 -20.36
CA LYS A 144 16.21 -2.82 -19.26
C LYS A 144 15.71 -3.29 -17.88
N GLU A 145 15.38 -4.58 -17.74
CA GLU A 145 14.88 -5.16 -16.48
C GLU A 145 15.89 -5.07 -15.32
N ASP A 146 17.16 -4.91 -15.62
CA ASP A 146 18.24 -4.64 -14.66
C ASP A 146 18.06 -3.31 -13.91
N LEU A 147 17.37 -2.31 -14.51
CA LEU A 147 17.03 -1.05 -13.86
C LEU A 147 15.87 -1.15 -12.86
N ALA A 148 15.23 -2.31 -12.74
CA ALA A 148 14.04 -2.45 -11.89
C ALA A 148 14.31 -2.15 -10.42
N ASP A 149 15.49 -2.48 -9.91
CA ASP A 149 15.89 -2.25 -8.52
C ASP A 149 16.16 -0.78 -8.23
N GLU A 150 16.81 -0.07 -9.16
CA GLU A 150 17.04 1.37 -9.07
C GLU A 150 15.74 2.15 -9.12
N ILE A 151 14.85 1.80 -10.06
CA ILE A 151 13.55 2.44 -10.22
C ILE A 151 12.65 2.17 -9.00
N TYR A 152 12.65 0.94 -8.50
CA TYR A 152 11.93 0.59 -7.27
C TYR A 152 12.48 1.37 -6.07
N THR A 153 13.79 1.52 -5.95
CA THR A 153 14.42 2.30 -4.87
C THR A 153 14.02 3.77 -4.93
N LEU A 154 13.99 4.35 -6.13
CA LEU A 154 13.48 5.72 -6.35
C LEU A 154 11.99 5.84 -5.99
N PHE A 155 11.18 4.83 -6.33
CA PHE A 155 9.76 4.76 -6.00
C PHE A 155 9.54 4.78 -4.47
N GLU A 156 10.26 3.93 -3.73
CA GLU A 156 10.16 3.89 -2.25
C GLU A 156 10.69 5.18 -1.61
N GLY A 157 11.82 5.69 -2.12
CA GLY A 157 12.41 6.95 -1.66
C GLY A 157 11.47 8.15 -1.86
N ALA A 158 10.76 8.18 -2.99
CA ALA A 158 9.77 9.23 -3.28
C ALA A 158 8.61 9.22 -2.28
N LEU A 159 8.10 8.04 -1.91
CA LEU A 159 7.02 7.90 -0.94
C LEU A 159 7.44 8.34 0.47
N ILE A 160 8.64 7.95 0.91
CA ILE A 160 9.19 8.37 2.21
C ILE A 160 9.53 9.86 2.20
N GLY A 161 10.15 10.36 1.14
CA GLY A 161 10.46 11.78 0.99
C GLY A 161 9.22 12.66 1.05
N ASN A 162 8.15 12.27 0.34
CA ASN A 162 6.86 12.96 0.43
C ASN A 162 6.32 12.96 1.87
N LYS A 163 6.34 11.80 2.55
CA LYS A 163 5.84 11.70 3.93
C LYS A 163 6.61 12.59 4.92
N VAL A 164 7.94 12.74 4.72
CA VAL A 164 8.80 13.56 5.60
C VAL A 164 8.59 15.05 5.37
N HIS A 165 8.47 15.46 4.10
CA HIS A 165 8.45 16.87 3.72
C HIS A 165 7.04 17.44 3.54
N ASP A 166 6.04 16.57 3.42
CA ASP A 166 4.65 16.94 3.06
C ASP A 166 4.58 17.79 1.77
N GLU A 167 5.46 17.46 0.82
CA GLU A 167 5.62 18.18 -0.43
C GLU A 167 5.72 17.20 -1.61
N ILE A 168 5.40 17.68 -2.81
CA ILE A 168 5.37 16.86 -4.03
C ILE A 168 6.76 16.64 -4.66
N TRP A 169 7.74 17.51 -4.35
CA TRP A 169 9.05 17.52 -5.03
C TRP A 169 9.79 16.17 -4.99
N PRO A 170 9.70 15.33 -3.92
CA PRO A 170 10.40 14.03 -3.92
C PRO A 170 9.89 13.11 -5.02
N VAL A 171 8.57 13.08 -5.25
CA VAL A 171 7.96 12.26 -6.31
C VAL A 171 8.31 12.81 -7.69
N VAL A 172 8.23 14.11 -7.88
CA VAL A 172 8.61 14.77 -9.14
C VAL A 172 10.08 14.57 -9.47
N SER A 173 10.96 14.64 -8.47
CA SER A 173 12.40 14.42 -8.63
C SER A 173 12.70 12.97 -9.01
N ALA A 174 12.07 12.00 -8.34
CA ALA A 174 12.21 10.58 -8.67
C ALA A 174 11.74 10.29 -10.11
N ARG A 175 10.56 10.81 -10.50
CA ARG A 175 10.05 10.67 -11.86
C ARG A 175 11.03 11.19 -12.93
N LYS A 176 11.57 12.40 -12.73
CA LYS A 176 12.58 12.98 -13.64
C LYS A 176 13.85 12.16 -13.73
N THR A 177 14.25 11.54 -12.61
CA THR A 177 15.44 10.67 -12.59
C THR A 177 15.17 9.38 -13.37
N VAL A 178 14.01 8.76 -13.16
CA VAL A 178 13.59 7.57 -13.93
C VAL A 178 13.51 7.88 -15.43
N GLU A 179 12.95 9.01 -15.83
CA GLU A 179 12.90 9.45 -17.24
C GLU A 179 14.30 9.50 -17.86
N ARG A 180 15.31 9.99 -17.13
CA ARG A 180 16.72 10.01 -17.59
C ARG A 180 17.34 8.62 -17.68
N LEU A 181 17.02 7.71 -16.73
CA LEU A 181 17.50 6.32 -16.77
C LEU A 181 16.93 5.55 -17.97
N LEU A 182 15.76 5.91 -18.43
CA LEU A 182 15.07 5.24 -19.53
C LEU A 182 15.45 5.78 -20.93
N GLN A 183 16.19 6.86 -21.01
CA GLN A 183 16.75 7.35 -22.28
C GLN A 183 17.77 6.37 -22.85
#